data_d9861fd6aaa91b43588a88c4cf6b2cf5
#
_entry.id   d9861fd6aaa91b43588a88c4cf6b2cf5
#
_cell.length_a   1.000
_cell.length_b   1.000
_cell.length_c   1.000
_cell.angle_alpha   90.00
_cell.angle_beta   90.00
_cell.angle_gamma   90.00
#
_symmetry.space_group_name_H-M   'P 1'
#
loop_
_entity.id
_entity.type
_entity.pdbx_description
1 polymer ?
#
loop_
_entity_poly.entity_id
_entity_poly.type
_entity_poly.pdbx_seq_one_letter_code
_entity_poly.pdbx_strand_id
1 'polypeptide(L)'
;MSLSLPEDIEPFLDDTHTWTDSAVYALCLSRPHNLAEVWDTKFDHRPDYWDELVEAANVVYVGAAKNLISRLEDHHSQDVRKTVLTAVCDIESLRNVWWCSDMDHAIQEESKLSIMMQNQYADTYVHSR
;
A
#
# COMPACT_ATOMS: atom_id res chain seq x y z
N MET A 1 -13.42 -7.38 -0.34
CA MET A 1 -13.92 -6.18 0.33
C MET A 1 -13.06 -4.98 -0.03
N SER A 2 -13.64 -3.83 -0.12
CA SER A 2 -12.88 -2.62 -0.41
C SER A 2 -12.61 -1.83 0.86
N LEU A 3 -11.60 -0.96 0.78
CA LEU A 3 -11.25 -0.04 1.87
C LEU A 3 -12.37 0.96 2.09
N SER A 4 -12.79 1.14 3.35
CA SER A 4 -13.80 2.14 3.74
C SER A 4 -13.14 3.23 4.59
N LEU A 5 -13.12 4.45 4.07
CA LEU A 5 -12.47 5.57 4.74
C LEU A 5 -13.51 6.52 5.35
N PRO A 6 -13.28 7.03 6.57
CA PRO A 6 -12.11 6.82 7.42
C PRO A 6 -12.22 5.61 8.37
N GLU A 7 -13.28 4.83 8.29
CA GLU A 7 -13.61 3.78 9.26
C GLU A 7 -12.48 2.76 9.45
N ASP A 8 -11.79 2.40 8.36
CA ASP A 8 -10.70 1.43 8.42
C ASP A 8 -9.45 1.97 9.11
N ILE A 9 -9.35 3.29 9.25
CA ILE A 9 -8.24 3.92 9.97
C ILE A 9 -8.52 3.97 11.48
N GLU A 10 -9.76 4.08 11.89
CA GLU A 10 -10.14 4.27 13.29
C GLU A 10 -9.49 3.27 14.25
N PRO A 11 -9.41 1.95 13.94
CA PRO A 11 -8.77 1.00 14.86
C PRO A 11 -7.30 1.27 15.11
N PHE A 12 -6.63 2.04 14.27
CA PHE A 12 -5.21 2.35 14.39
C PHE A 12 -4.94 3.69 15.06
N LEU A 13 -5.99 4.47 15.36
CA LEU A 13 -5.83 5.77 16.01
C LEU A 13 -5.47 5.58 17.49
N ASP A 14 -4.62 6.49 17.99
CA ASP A 14 -4.32 6.59 19.40
C ASP A 14 -4.75 7.99 19.90
N ASP A 15 -4.48 8.29 21.18
CA ASP A 15 -4.91 9.53 21.81
C ASP A 15 -4.21 10.78 21.26
N THR A 16 -3.12 10.60 20.50
CA THR A 16 -2.27 11.70 20.05
C THR A 16 -2.29 11.93 18.55
N HIS A 17 -2.91 11.04 17.78
CA HIS A 17 -2.89 11.11 16.32
C HIS A 17 -4.28 11.13 15.71
N THR A 18 -4.37 11.73 14.52
CA THR A 18 -5.58 11.75 13.72
C THR A 18 -5.27 11.16 12.34
N TRP A 19 -6.29 10.85 11.57
CA TRP A 19 -6.11 10.28 10.23
C TRP A 19 -5.46 11.24 9.23
N THR A 20 -5.24 12.51 9.60
CA THR A 20 -4.51 13.48 8.77
C THR A 20 -3.03 13.57 9.11
N ASP A 21 -2.55 12.82 10.09
CA ASP A 21 -1.14 12.82 10.48
C ASP A 21 -0.28 11.99 9.53
N SER A 22 1.04 12.20 9.61
CA SER A 22 2.02 11.44 8.85
C SER A 22 2.13 10.02 9.38
N ALA A 23 2.29 9.06 8.48
CA ALA A 23 2.39 7.65 8.86
C ALA A 23 3.04 6.81 7.78
N VAL A 24 3.57 5.66 8.19
CA VAL A 24 3.78 4.52 7.30
C VAL A 24 2.56 3.62 7.41
N TYR A 25 2.12 3.07 6.29
CA TYR A 25 0.95 2.20 6.25
C TYR A 25 1.24 0.96 5.42
N ALA A 26 0.54 -0.12 5.73
CA ALA A 26 0.61 -1.35 4.97
C ALA A 26 -0.79 -1.76 4.52
N LEU A 27 -0.92 -2.03 3.22
CA LEU A 27 -2.17 -2.45 2.60
C LEU A 27 -2.05 -3.90 2.14
N CYS A 28 -3.06 -4.70 2.45
CA CYS A 28 -3.21 -6.02 1.83
C CYS A 28 -3.93 -5.84 0.50
N LEU A 29 -3.33 -6.32 -0.57
CA LEU A 29 -3.86 -6.15 -1.92
C LEU A 29 -4.35 -7.47 -2.48
N SER A 30 -5.38 -7.39 -3.31
CA SER A 30 -5.95 -8.50 -4.04
C SER A 30 -5.69 -8.30 -5.53
N ARG A 31 -5.05 -9.27 -6.16
CA ARG A 31 -4.80 -9.23 -7.61
C ARG A 31 -6.06 -9.70 -8.34
N PRO A 32 -6.51 -8.97 -9.38
CA PRO A 32 -7.55 -9.53 -10.26
C PRO A 32 -7.02 -10.77 -10.98
N HIS A 33 -7.86 -11.75 -11.25
CA HIS A 33 -7.41 -12.95 -11.97
C HIS A 33 -6.98 -12.65 -13.42
N ASN A 34 -7.41 -11.52 -13.97
CA ASN A 34 -6.97 -11.03 -15.29
C ASN A 34 -5.93 -9.91 -15.15
N LEU A 35 -5.03 -10.01 -14.17
CA LEU A 35 -4.05 -8.95 -13.85
C LEU A 35 -3.24 -8.52 -15.08
N ALA A 36 -2.81 -9.46 -15.92
CA ALA A 36 -2.03 -9.13 -17.11
C ALA A 36 -2.82 -8.22 -18.07
N GLU A 37 -4.08 -8.51 -18.31
CA GLU A 37 -4.93 -7.67 -19.15
C GLU A 37 -5.13 -6.28 -18.55
N VAL A 38 -5.41 -6.21 -17.26
CA VAL A 38 -5.62 -4.93 -16.56
C VAL A 38 -4.35 -4.08 -16.63
N TRP A 39 -3.20 -4.70 -16.38
CA TRP A 39 -1.92 -4.00 -16.46
C TRP A 39 -1.66 -3.46 -17.87
N ASP A 40 -1.76 -4.32 -18.88
CA ASP A 40 -1.45 -3.97 -20.25
C ASP A 40 -2.42 -2.92 -20.82
N THR A 41 -3.62 -2.81 -20.26
CA THR A 41 -4.58 -1.76 -20.63
C THR A 41 -4.16 -0.38 -20.07
N LYS A 42 -3.55 -0.35 -18.88
CA LYS A 42 -3.23 0.89 -18.17
C LYS A 42 -1.80 1.36 -18.38
N PHE A 43 -0.87 0.45 -18.67
CA PHE A 43 0.56 0.76 -18.78
C PHE A 43 1.16 0.16 -20.05
N ASP A 44 2.19 0.82 -20.60
CA ASP A 44 2.89 0.38 -21.81
C ASP A 44 3.84 -0.80 -21.57
N HIS A 45 4.38 -0.90 -20.36
CA HIS A 45 5.38 -1.91 -20.01
C HIS A 45 5.06 -2.56 -18.66
N ARG A 46 5.46 -3.82 -18.52
CA ARG A 46 5.39 -4.52 -17.25
C ARG A 46 6.59 -4.16 -16.39
N PRO A 47 6.42 -4.10 -15.05
CA PRO A 47 7.51 -3.68 -14.17
C PRO A 47 8.55 -4.80 -13.96
N ASP A 48 9.72 -4.41 -13.48
CA ASP A 48 10.80 -5.35 -13.16
C ASP A 48 10.39 -6.39 -12.12
N TYR A 49 9.45 -6.04 -11.24
CA TYR A 49 8.95 -6.93 -10.20
C TYR A 49 7.76 -7.78 -10.63
N TRP A 50 7.48 -7.86 -11.94
CA TRP A 50 6.29 -8.56 -12.45
C TRP A 50 6.22 -10.01 -11.98
N ASP A 51 7.34 -10.74 -12.09
CA ASP A 51 7.35 -12.16 -11.72
C ASP A 51 7.06 -12.36 -10.23
N GLU A 52 7.65 -11.55 -9.37
CA GLU A 52 7.37 -11.60 -7.94
C GLU A 52 5.92 -11.25 -7.65
N LEU A 53 5.37 -10.27 -8.35
CA LEU A 53 3.97 -9.85 -8.16
C LEU A 53 2.99 -10.97 -8.52
N VAL A 54 3.22 -11.69 -9.62
CA VAL A 54 2.28 -12.72 -10.09
C VAL A 54 2.45 -14.05 -9.36
N GLU A 55 3.65 -14.37 -8.87
CA GLU A 55 3.96 -15.66 -8.25
C GLU A 55 3.73 -15.71 -6.75
N ALA A 56 3.76 -14.56 -6.06
CA ALA A 56 3.60 -14.53 -4.61
C ALA A 56 2.21 -15.00 -4.18
N ALA A 57 2.13 -15.65 -3.03
CA ALA A 57 0.86 -16.04 -2.44
C ALA A 57 0.04 -14.83 -2.01
N ASN A 58 0.72 -13.80 -1.50
CA ASN A 58 0.09 -12.58 -1.01
C ASN A 58 0.85 -11.35 -1.49
N VAL A 59 0.16 -10.21 -1.58
CA VAL A 59 0.76 -8.93 -1.96
C VAL A 59 0.45 -7.90 -0.88
N VAL A 60 1.49 -7.23 -0.40
CA VAL A 60 1.38 -6.15 0.57
C VAL A 60 2.08 -4.91 0.02
N TYR A 61 1.43 -3.78 0.13
CA TYR A 61 2.00 -2.49 -0.22
C TYR A 61 2.35 -1.72 1.05
N VAL A 62 3.60 -1.26 1.16
CA VAL A 62 4.05 -0.41 2.26
C VAL A 62 4.37 0.97 1.70
N GLY A 63 3.78 1.99 2.26
CA GLY A 63 3.96 3.36 1.81
C GLY A 63 4.12 4.35 2.95
N ALA A 64 4.61 5.54 2.61
CA ALA A 64 4.72 6.66 3.52
C ALA A 64 3.78 7.77 3.08
N ALA A 65 3.14 8.42 4.04
CA ALA A 65 2.20 9.50 3.77
C ALA A 65 2.46 10.69 4.69
N LYS A 66 2.40 11.89 4.13
CA LYS A 66 2.39 13.10 4.92
C LYS A 66 1.05 13.29 5.62
N ASN A 67 -0.03 12.93 4.92
CA ASN A 67 -1.42 12.95 5.41
C ASN A 67 -2.02 11.58 5.05
N LEU A 68 -2.24 10.75 6.04
CA LEU A 68 -2.61 9.36 5.82
C LEU A 68 -3.89 9.21 5.01
N ILE A 69 -4.98 9.88 5.42
CA ILE A 69 -6.27 9.71 4.74
C ILE A 69 -6.21 10.16 3.29
N SER A 70 -5.49 11.27 3.03
CA SER A 70 -5.35 11.79 1.67
C SER A 70 -4.64 10.78 0.76
N ARG A 71 -3.59 10.14 1.26
CA ARG A 71 -2.84 9.15 0.49
C ARG A 71 -3.64 7.87 0.27
N LEU A 72 -4.42 7.44 1.27
CA LEU A 72 -5.29 6.28 1.11
C LEU A 72 -6.42 6.55 0.11
N GLU A 73 -6.93 7.77 0.07
CA GLU A 73 -7.90 8.18 -0.95
C GLU A 73 -7.29 8.12 -2.36
N ASP A 74 -6.01 8.52 -2.51
CA ASP A 74 -5.30 8.40 -3.78
C ASP A 74 -5.22 6.95 -4.24
N HIS A 75 -4.88 6.03 -3.33
CA HIS A 75 -4.86 4.59 -3.65
C HIS A 75 -6.24 4.07 -4.02
N HIS A 76 -7.27 4.50 -3.29
CA HIS A 76 -8.65 4.06 -3.53
C HIS A 76 -9.16 4.54 -4.89
N SER A 77 -8.67 5.68 -5.38
CA SER A 77 -9.10 6.25 -6.66
C SER A 77 -8.68 5.42 -7.88
N GLN A 78 -7.65 4.57 -7.72
CA GLN A 78 -7.05 3.77 -8.79
C GLN A 78 -6.53 4.61 -9.96
N ASP A 79 -6.13 5.84 -9.69
CA ASP A 79 -5.60 6.77 -10.69
C ASP A 79 -4.12 6.45 -10.96
N VAL A 80 -3.81 6.02 -12.19
CA VAL A 80 -2.44 5.64 -12.58
C VAL A 80 -1.43 6.78 -12.46
N ARG A 81 -1.90 8.03 -12.42
CA ARG A 81 -1.02 9.20 -12.23
C ARG A 81 -0.59 9.37 -10.79
N LYS A 82 -1.30 8.76 -9.85
CA LYS A 82 -1.05 8.88 -8.41
C LYS A 82 -0.47 7.62 -7.81
N THR A 83 -0.90 6.46 -8.31
CA THR A 83 -0.49 5.15 -7.80
C THR A 83 -0.27 4.20 -8.97
N VAL A 84 0.57 3.18 -8.77
CA VAL A 84 0.80 2.15 -9.79
C VAL A 84 0.14 0.85 -9.38
N LEU A 85 0.59 0.25 -8.30
CA LEU A 85 0.13 -1.08 -7.91
C LEU A 85 -1.35 -1.10 -7.52
N THR A 86 -1.80 -0.11 -6.77
CA THR A 86 -3.22 -0.01 -6.39
C THR A 86 -4.12 0.45 -7.54
N ALA A 87 -3.55 0.87 -8.67
CA ALA A 87 -4.34 1.14 -9.87
C ALA A 87 -4.78 -0.16 -10.56
N VAL A 88 -4.07 -1.27 -10.35
CA VAL A 88 -4.37 -2.57 -10.96
C VAL A 88 -4.84 -3.61 -9.96
N CYS A 89 -4.51 -3.47 -8.68
CA CYS A 89 -4.92 -4.38 -7.62
C CYS A 89 -5.95 -3.71 -6.72
N ASP A 90 -6.87 -4.48 -6.20
CA ASP A 90 -7.85 -3.98 -5.24
C ASP A 90 -7.27 -3.97 -3.82
N ILE A 91 -7.69 -3.02 -3.02
CA ILE A 91 -7.29 -2.94 -1.62
C ILE A 91 -8.27 -3.79 -0.80
N GLU A 92 -7.79 -4.87 -0.22
CA GLU A 92 -8.60 -5.72 0.66
C GLU A 92 -8.75 -5.10 2.03
N SER A 93 -7.65 -4.61 2.62
CA SER A 93 -7.66 -4.08 3.97
C SER A 93 -6.46 -3.20 4.24
N LEU A 94 -6.59 -2.33 5.24
CA LEU A 94 -5.48 -1.62 5.85
C LEU A 94 -4.95 -2.53 6.96
N ARG A 95 -3.72 -3.02 6.76
CA ARG A 95 -3.12 -4.01 7.65
C ARG A 95 -2.52 -3.38 8.90
N ASN A 96 -1.77 -2.30 8.71
CA ASN A 96 -1.06 -1.63 9.80
C ASN A 96 -0.85 -0.16 9.50
N VAL A 97 -0.74 0.62 10.57
CA VAL A 97 -0.37 2.04 10.51
C VAL A 97 0.67 2.28 11.59
N TRP A 98 1.79 2.92 11.21
CA TRP A 98 2.83 3.37 12.14
C TRP A 98 2.89 4.89 12.07
N TRP A 99 2.41 5.56 13.10
CA TRP A 99 2.36 7.01 13.13
C TRP A 99 3.76 7.62 13.22
N CYS A 100 3.98 8.70 12.49
CA CYS A 100 5.27 9.38 12.40
C CYS A 100 5.10 10.85 12.69
N SER A 101 6.22 11.51 13.07
CA SER A 101 6.18 12.93 13.39
C SER A 101 6.05 13.82 12.15
N ASP A 102 6.63 13.38 11.03
CA ASP A 102 6.59 14.12 9.76
C ASP A 102 6.90 13.16 8.61
N MET A 103 6.91 13.67 7.39
CA MET A 103 7.15 12.87 6.18
C MET A 103 8.57 12.31 6.12
N ASP A 104 9.57 13.06 6.58
CA ASP A 104 10.96 12.57 6.61
C ASP A 104 11.10 11.36 7.51
N HIS A 105 10.48 11.39 8.68
CA HIS A 105 10.42 10.26 9.59
C HIS A 105 9.71 9.07 8.95
N ALA A 106 8.58 9.32 8.28
CA ALA A 106 7.81 8.28 7.61
C ALA A 106 8.63 7.59 6.50
N ILE A 107 9.38 8.35 5.70
CA ILE A 107 10.22 7.80 4.64
C ILE A 107 11.29 6.88 5.23
N GLN A 108 11.94 7.29 6.31
CA GLN A 108 12.95 6.47 6.99
C GLN A 108 12.36 5.17 7.53
N GLU A 109 11.21 5.23 8.16
CA GLU A 109 10.54 4.06 8.73
C GLU A 109 9.98 3.13 7.66
N GLU A 110 9.52 3.65 6.53
CA GLU A 110 9.02 2.85 5.42
C GLU A 110 10.06 1.82 4.95
N SER A 111 11.29 2.26 4.74
CA SER A 111 12.38 1.37 4.30
C SER A 111 12.63 0.25 5.29
N LYS A 112 12.67 0.57 6.58
CA LYS A 112 12.91 -0.42 7.64
C LYS A 112 11.75 -1.42 7.74
N LEU A 113 10.52 -0.92 7.70
CA LEU A 113 9.33 -1.75 7.86
C LEU A 113 9.11 -2.67 6.65
N SER A 114 9.38 -2.19 5.43
CA SER A 114 9.24 -3.01 4.23
C SER A 114 10.25 -4.16 4.23
N ILE A 115 11.49 -3.91 4.63
CA ILE A 115 12.52 -4.96 4.75
C ILE A 115 12.12 -5.97 5.82
N MET A 116 11.66 -5.49 6.98
CA MET A 116 11.22 -6.36 8.07
C MET A 116 10.08 -7.27 7.63
N MET A 117 9.08 -6.73 6.94
CA MET A 117 7.94 -7.50 6.48
C MET A 117 8.34 -8.51 5.41
N GLN A 118 9.22 -8.15 4.47
CA GLN A 118 9.69 -9.07 3.44
C GLN A 118 10.46 -10.24 4.05
N ASN A 119 11.26 -9.98 5.08
CA ASN A 119 12.01 -11.03 5.78
C ASN A 119 11.10 -11.94 6.62
N GLN A 120 10.01 -11.40 7.11
CA GLN A 120 9.07 -12.11 8.00
C GLN A 120 8.09 -12.99 7.21
N TYR A 121 7.75 -12.61 5.99
CA TYR A 121 6.73 -13.29 5.17
C TYR A 121 7.32 -13.71 3.82
N ALA A 122 7.90 -14.93 3.78
CA ALA A 122 8.66 -15.41 2.61
C ALA A 122 7.79 -15.63 1.35
N ASP A 123 6.50 -15.90 1.51
CA ASP A 123 5.57 -16.16 0.41
C ASP A 123 4.80 -14.90 -0.01
N THR A 124 5.15 -13.76 0.53
CA THR A 124 4.48 -12.48 0.30
C THR A 124 5.39 -11.55 -0.50
N TYR A 125 4.87 -10.94 -1.55
CA TYR A 125 5.55 -9.84 -2.21
C TYR A 125 5.24 -8.56 -1.45
N VAL A 126 6.25 -7.91 -0.90
CA VAL A 126 6.12 -6.63 -0.21
C VAL A 126 6.63 -5.54 -1.16
N HIS A 127 5.72 -4.71 -1.64
CA HIS A 127 6.05 -3.59 -2.51
C HIS A 127 6.17 -2.33 -1.67
N SER A 128 7.30 -1.64 -1.77
CA SER A 128 7.45 -0.29 -1.25
C SER A 128 7.70 0.64 -2.42
N ARG A 129 7.25 1.86 -2.27
CA ARG A 129 7.32 2.85 -3.34
C ARG A 129 8.73 3.13 -3.81
#